data_a65a86e8c6a1a0baddcc3176044a19ed
#
_entry.id   a65a86e8c6a1a0baddcc3176044a19ed
#
_cell.length_a   1.000
_cell.length_b   1.000
_cell.length_c   1.000
_cell.angle_alpha   90.00
_cell.angle_beta   90.00
_cell.angle_gamma   90.00
#
_symmetry.space_group_name_H-M   'P 1'
#
loop_
_entity.id
_entity.type
_entity.pdbx_description
1 polymer ?
#
loop_
_entity_poly.entity_id
_entity_poly.type
_entity_poly.pdbx_seq_one_letter_code
_entity_poly.pdbx_strand_id
1 'polypeptide(L)'
;MTFNIHHGEGLDGKVDLDRISKVILEANADAVALQEVDRNTRRTGGVDMVQELGKRTDMHVAFGSNLDFQGGEYGTAILSKHPIKSFENHALKQARDGEPRGVLEAVLDVGQGQVLFVNTHLDHTKDQAERLFSQSQFDDLFARHKDLPAIFCGDFNDTPDSELYKRISEKWIDAWSLVGKGDGFTMTSASPTRRIDYVWVSDKKNFKLRWMDVPQTRASDHLPVVAEMEFKPAPHPMGSEQLALLIIVLTFLSAIPIGLAITIFKASRLNPSIKES
;
A
#
# COMPACT_ATOMS: atom_id res chain seq x y z
N MET A 1 0.31 -4.34 4.37
CA MET A 1 -0.34 -4.57 5.67
C MET A 1 -0.92 -3.27 6.20
N THR A 2 -2.09 -3.29 6.86
CA THR A 2 -2.57 -2.19 7.71
C THR A 2 -2.86 -2.70 9.11
N PHE A 3 -2.60 -1.89 10.14
CA PHE A 3 -2.76 -2.29 11.52
C PHE A 3 -2.96 -1.07 12.45
N ASN A 4 -4.14 -0.90 13.01
CA ASN A 4 -4.36 0.01 14.12
C ASN A 4 -3.71 -0.62 15.37
N ILE A 5 -2.68 0.03 15.92
CA ILE A 5 -1.86 -0.52 17.00
C ILE A 5 -2.31 -0.09 18.40
N HIS A 6 -3.39 0.70 18.50
CA HIS A 6 -3.89 1.20 19.79
C HIS A 6 -2.76 1.73 20.68
N HIS A 7 -1.95 2.65 20.16
CA HIS A 7 -0.72 3.20 20.81
C HIS A 7 0.18 2.13 21.47
N GLY A 8 0.21 0.92 20.91
CA GLY A 8 1.00 -0.22 21.41
C GLY A 8 0.38 -0.95 22.59
N GLU A 9 -0.83 -0.55 23.04
CA GLU A 9 -1.52 -1.21 24.15
C GLU A 9 -2.27 -2.44 23.67
N GLY A 10 -1.93 -3.58 24.27
CA GLY A 10 -2.59 -4.85 23.98
C GLY A 10 -3.82 -5.09 24.86
N LEU A 11 -4.50 -6.22 24.62
CA LEU A 11 -5.69 -6.61 25.39
C LEU A 11 -5.43 -6.83 26.91
N ASP A 12 -4.20 -6.77 27.36
CA ASP A 12 -3.80 -6.82 28.78
C ASP A 12 -3.57 -5.43 29.40
N GLY A 13 -3.86 -4.35 28.66
CA GLY A 13 -3.67 -2.97 29.11
C GLY A 13 -2.20 -2.55 29.21
N LYS A 14 -1.27 -3.25 28.54
CA LYS A 14 0.16 -2.92 28.57
C LYS A 14 0.64 -2.45 27.21
N VAL A 15 1.37 -1.34 27.22
CA VAL A 15 2.10 -0.86 26.04
C VAL A 15 3.33 -1.73 25.81
N ASP A 16 3.43 -2.37 24.63
CA ASP A 16 4.52 -3.28 24.31
C ASP A 16 4.81 -3.28 22.81
N LEU A 17 5.88 -2.57 22.42
CA LEU A 17 6.31 -2.46 21.03
C LEU A 17 6.98 -3.74 20.49
N ASP A 18 7.47 -4.62 21.37
CA ASP A 18 8.03 -5.91 20.93
C ASP A 18 6.90 -6.80 20.39
N ARG A 19 5.71 -6.75 20.97
CA ARG A 19 4.51 -7.42 20.46
C ARG A 19 4.08 -6.87 19.08
N ILE A 20 4.05 -5.55 18.95
CA ILE A 20 3.70 -4.91 17.67
C ILE A 20 4.71 -5.27 16.59
N SER A 21 6.00 -5.11 16.88
CA SER A 21 7.06 -5.45 15.90
C SER A 21 7.05 -6.93 15.52
N LYS A 22 6.77 -7.83 16.47
CA LYS A 22 6.62 -9.26 16.20
C LYS A 22 5.51 -9.56 15.19
N VAL A 23 4.33 -8.93 15.36
CA VAL A 23 3.21 -9.07 14.41
C VAL A 23 3.62 -8.60 13.01
N ILE A 24 4.33 -7.47 12.90
CA ILE A 24 4.81 -6.93 11.62
C ILE A 24 5.82 -7.88 10.96
N LEU A 25 6.78 -8.41 11.73
CA LEU A 25 7.81 -9.32 11.24
C LEU A 25 7.23 -10.68 10.81
N GLU A 26 6.27 -11.22 11.57
CA GLU A 26 5.58 -12.48 11.23
C GLU A 26 4.74 -12.35 9.97
N ALA A 27 4.13 -11.18 9.73
CA ALA A 27 3.41 -10.88 8.49
C ALA A 27 4.36 -10.75 7.29
N ASN A 28 5.67 -10.52 7.53
CA ASN A 28 6.70 -10.30 6.51
C ASN A 28 6.31 -9.25 5.46
N ALA A 29 5.54 -8.23 5.86
CA ALA A 29 5.03 -7.21 4.96
C ALA A 29 6.16 -6.32 4.43
N ASP A 30 6.07 -5.88 3.17
CA ASP A 30 7.02 -4.96 2.55
C ASP A 30 6.69 -3.50 2.85
N ALA A 31 5.40 -3.19 3.09
CA ALA A 31 4.92 -1.90 3.52
C ALA A 31 3.79 -2.05 4.55
N VAL A 32 3.81 -1.22 5.58
CA VAL A 32 2.87 -1.27 6.71
C VAL A 32 2.29 0.10 6.98
N ALA A 33 0.98 0.21 6.98
CA ALA A 33 0.21 1.37 7.42
C ALA A 33 -0.19 1.15 8.88
N LEU A 34 0.25 2.04 9.77
CA LEU A 34 -0.06 1.98 11.20
C LEU A 34 -0.96 3.17 11.58
N GLN A 35 -1.99 2.90 12.35
CA GLN A 35 -2.87 3.91 12.93
C GLN A 35 -2.69 3.91 14.44
N GLU A 36 -3.10 5.01 15.08
CA GLU A 36 -2.97 5.25 16.51
C GLU A 36 -1.52 5.18 17.02
N VAL A 37 -0.64 5.87 16.33
CA VAL A 37 0.78 5.88 16.67
C VAL A 37 1.12 7.11 17.51
N ASP A 38 1.67 6.88 18.70
CA ASP A 38 2.20 7.92 19.57
C ASP A 38 3.67 8.23 19.26
N ARG A 39 4.02 9.51 19.34
CA ARG A 39 5.39 9.97 19.30
C ARG A 39 5.66 10.87 20.50
N ASN A 40 6.51 10.41 21.42
CA ASN A 40 6.92 11.13 22.63
C ASN A 40 5.77 11.51 23.58
N THR A 41 4.63 10.82 23.57
CA THR A 41 3.51 11.10 24.45
C THR A 41 3.76 10.58 25.87
N ARG A 42 3.15 11.23 26.86
CA ARG A 42 3.30 10.82 28.26
C ARG A 42 2.73 9.44 28.55
N ARG A 43 1.60 9.07 27.93
CA ARG A 43 0.96 7.76 28.16
C ARG A 43 1.84 6.58 27.72
N THR A 44 2.74 6.81 26.78
CA THR A 44 3.66 5.80 26.26
C THR A 44 5.10 5.99 26.75
N GLY A 45 5.28 6.76 27.85
CA GLY A 45 6.57 6.95 28.50
C GLY A 45 7.55 7.84 27.73
N GLY A 46 7.07 8.68 26.81
CA GLY A 46 7.91 9.58 26.01
C GLY A 46 8.68 8.86 24.90
N VAL A 47 8.24 7.67 24.50
CA VAL A 47 8.89 6.89 23.44
C VAL A 47 8.46 7.41 22.07
N ASP A 48 9.42 7.57 21.16
CA ASP A 48 9.15 7.72 19.72
C ASP A 48 8.85 6.33 19.11
N MET A 49 7.58 5.96 19.09
CA MET A 49 7.16 4.64 18.61
C MET A 49 7.51 4.40 17.15
N VAL A 50 7.51 5.45 16.33
CA VAL A 50 7.80 5.34 14.91
C VAL A 50 9.25 4.91 14.70
N GLN A 51 10.19 5.60 15.35
CA GLN A 51 11.60 5.27 15.26
C GLN A 51 11.90 3.89 15.88
N GLU A 52 11.26 3.59 17.02
CA GLU A 52 11.46 2.31 17.67
C GLU A 52 10.95 1.12 16.85
N LEU A 53 9.77 1.26 16.23
CA LEU A 53 9.26 0.22 15.33
C LEU A 53 10.11 0.09 14.07
N GLY A 54 10.55 1.21 13.48
CA GLY A 54 11.48 1.18 12.34
C GLY A 54 12.77 0.42 12.64
N LYS A 55 13.40 0.68 13.81
CA LYS A 55 14.60 -0.04 14.26
C LYS A 55 14.35 -1.55 14.47
N ARG A 56 13.23 -1.91 15.13
CA ARG A 56 12.90 -3.32 15.43
C ARG A 56 12.56 -4.14 14.19
N THR A 57 12.06 -3.49 13.15
CA THR A 57 11.63 -4.15 11.90
C THR A 57 12.62 -3.98 10.76
N ASP A 58 13.69 -3.18 10.95
CA ASP A 58 14.65 -2.80 9.91
C ASP A 58 13.96 -2.15 8.69
N MET A 59 13.02 -1.22 8.96
CA MET A 59 12.22 -0.55 7.94
C MET A 59 12.45 0.96 7.96
N HIS A 60 12.36 1.58 6.76
CA HIS A 60 12.22 3.03 6.61
C HIS A 60 10.89 3.48 7.21
N VAL A 61 10.83 4.70 7.73
CA VAL A 61 9.65 5.22 8.41
C VAL A 61 9.22 6.59 7.89
N ALA A 62 7.91 6.82 7.86
CA ALA A 62 7.28 8.12 7.72
C ALA A 62 6.21 8.28 8.79
N PHE A 63 6.05 9.49 9.33
CA PHE A 63 5.06 9.80 10.36
C PHE A 63 4.23 11.00 9.97
N GLY A 64 2.91 10.88 10.10
CA GLY A 64 1.93 11.95 9.95
C GLY A 64 1.35 12.32 11.31
N SER A 65 1.78 13.45 11.87
CA SER A 65 1.18 14.01 13.08
C SER A 65 -0.19 14.59 12.74
N ASN A 66 -1.21 14.18 13.47
CA ASN A 66 -2.57 14.70 13.33
C ASN A 66 -2.95 15.63 14.47
N LEU A 67 -2.41 15.43 15.66
CA LEU A 67 -2.63 16.31 16.79
C LEU A 67 -1.48 16.27 17.81
N ASP A 68 -1.31 17.37 18.53
CA ASP A 68 -0.47 17.42 19.73
C ASP A 68 -1.20 16.72 20.88
N PHE A 69 -0.58 15.76 21.51
CA PHE A 69 -1.21 14.95 22.54
C PHE A 69 -0.26 14.64 23.70
N GLN A 70 -0.65 14.98 24.91
CA GLN A 70 0.09 14.68 26.14
C GLN A 70 1.58 15.06 26.14
N GLY A 71 1.94 16.15 25.46
CA GLY A 71 3.32 16.66 25.37
C GLY A 71 4.15 16.05 24.25
N GLY A 72 3.56 15.22 23.44
CA GLY A 72 4.08 14.65 22.19
C GLY A 72 3.05 14.78 21.08
N GLU A 73 3.04 13.83 20.16
CA GLU A 73 2.20 13.81 18.96
C GLU A 73 1.50 12.46 18.80
N TYR A 74 0.34 12.48 18.17
CA TYR A 74 -0.44 11.31 17.83
C TYR A 74 -0.85 11.37 16.36
N GLY A 75 -0.80 10.23 15.68
CA GLY A 75 -1.15 10.19 14.26
C GLY A 75 -1.04 8.82 13.63
N THR A 76 -0.57 8.82 12.38
CA THR A 76 -0.40 7.62 11.58
C THR A 76 1.05 7.47 11.13
N ALA A 77 1.48 6.23 10.86
CA ALA A 77 2.82 5.97 10.37
C ALA A 77 2.81 5.02 9.17
N ILE A 78 3.84 5.10 8.34
CA ILE A 78 4.14 4.14 7.29
C ILE A 78 5.53 3.58 7.56
N LEU A 79 5.64 2.24 7.58
CA LEU A 79 6.91 1.54 7.58
C LEU A 79 7.10 0.85 6.23
N SER A 80 8.34 0.82 5.70
CA SER A 80 8.62 0.21 4.41
C SER A 80 10.01 -0.42 4.36
N LYS A 81 10.11 -1.64 3.84
CA LYS A 81 11.39 -2.25 3.45
C LYS A 81 12.01 -1.53 2.24
N HIS A 82 11.17 -0.89 1.43
CA HIS A 82 11.56 -0.13 0.26
C HIS A 82 11.88 1.32 0.62
N PRO A 83 12.81 1.98 -0.10
CA PRO A 83 13.11 3.39 0.12
C PRO A 83 11.86 4.26 -0.05
N ILE A 84 11.63 5.15 0.92
CA ILE A 84 10.60 6.20 0.85
C ILE A 84 11.24 7.40 0.12
N LYS A 85 10.79 7.70 -1.10
CA LYS A 85 11.31 8.83 -1.90
C LYS A 85 10.79 10.17 -1.41
N SER A 86 9.54 10.20 -1.02
CA SER A 86 8.87 11.37 -0.43
C SER A 86 7.69 10.92 0.40
N PHE A 87 7.30 11.73 1.35
CA PHE A 87 6.03 11.57 2.07
C PHE A 87 5.47 12.92 2.48
N GLU A 88 4.16 12.98 2.63
CA GLU A 88 3.44 14.17 3.10
C GLU A 88 2.24 13.74 3.94
N ASN A 89 1.97 14.47 5.01
CA ASN A 89 0.76 14.29 5.81
C ASN A 89 -0.21 15.45 5.53
N HIS A 90 -1.39 15.11 5.06
CA HIS A 90 -2.46 16.07 4.74
C HIS A 90 -3.47 16.08 5.86
N ALA A 91 -3.53 17.19 6.60
CA ALA A 91 -4.59 17.39 7.58
C ALA A 91 -5.95 17.44 6.87
N LEU A 92 -6.87 16.61 7.29
CA LEU A 92 -8.24 16.63 6.80
C LEU A 92 -9.01 17.77 7.47
N LYS A 93 -9.74 18.55 6.67
CA LYS A 93 -10.68 19.53 7.19
C LYS A 93 -11.81 18.80 7.91
N GLN A 94 -12.26 19.37 9.01
CA GLN A 94 -13.34 18.84 9.81
C GLN A 94 -14.65 19.59 9.53
N ALA A 95 -15.76 18.88 9.46
CA ALA A 95 -17.08 19.48 9.36
C ALA A 95 -17.61 19.91 10.74
N ARG A 96 -17.07 19.34 11.80
CA ARG A 96 -17.41 19.63 13.20
C ARG A 96 -16.18 19.46 14.09
N ASP A 97 -16.24 19.99 15.32
CA ASP A 97 -15.20 19.76 16.31
C ASP A 97 -15.09 18.27 16.64
N GLY A 98 -13.89 17.75 16.61
CA GLY A 98 -13.58 16.34 16.84
C GLY A 98 -12.07 16.11 16.90
N GLU A 99 -11.66 14.86 16.93
CA GLU A 99 -10.27 14.49 16.84
C GLU A 99 -9.73 14.76 15.43
N PRO A 100 -8.66 15.57 15.27
CA PRO A 100 -8.09 15.83 13.97
C PRO A 100 -7.62 14.55 13.28
N ARG A 101 -7.92 14.42 12.00
CA ARG A 101 -7.57 13.30 11.16
C ARG A 101 -6.68 13.76 10.01
N GLY A 102 -5.97 12.81 9.40
CA GLY A 102 -5.09 13.09 8.29
C GLY A 102 -4.98 11.92 7.33
N VAL A 103 -4.37 12.20 6.19
CA VAL A 103 -3.96 11.22 5.20
C VAL A 103 -2.45 11.33 5.05
N LEU A 104 -1.74 10.30 5.46
CA LEU A 104 -0.30 10.17 5.24
C LEU A 104 -0.06 9.43 3.93
N GLU A 105 0.58 10.09 2.99
CA GLU A 105 1.02 9.48 1.73
C GLU A 105 2.55 9.31 1.69
N ALA A 106 3.01 8.23 1.07
CA ALA A 106 4.42 7.98 0.81
C ALA A 106 4.62 7.40 -0.59
N VAL A 107 5.59 7.92 -1.34
CA VAL A 107 6.03 7.33 -2.60
C VAL A 107 7.14 6.34 -2.31
N LEU A 108 6.87 5.06 -2.53
CA LEU A 108 7.79 3.96 -2.31
C LEU A 108 8.48 3.56 -3.63
N ASP A 109 9.80 3.39 -3.60
CA ASP A 109 10.57 2.84 -4.72
C ASP A 109 10.69 1.32 -4.56
N VAL A 110 9.85 0.58 -5.25
CA VAL A 110 9.81 -0.89 -5.15
C VAL A 110 10.76 -1.58 -6.14
N GLY A 111 11.75 -0.86 -6.66
CA GLY A 111 12.78 -1.36 -7.57
C GLY A 111 12.31 -1.55 -9.02
N GLN A 112 11.07 -1.95 -9.23
CA GLN A 112 10.47 -2.10 -10.56
C GLN A 112 9.65 -0.86 -10.97
N GLY A 113 9.53 0.14 -10.09
CA GLY A 113 8.74 1.34 -10.28
C GLY A 113 8.41 2.00 -8.95
N GLN A 114 7.54 2.99 -9.00
CA GLN A 114 7.06 3.69 -7.82
C GLN A 114 5.61 3.34 -7.52
N VAL A 115 5.27 3.25 -6.25
CA VAL A 115 3.92 3.01 -5.74
C VAL A 115 3.58 4.09 -4.73
N LEU A 116 2.41 4.70 -4.88
CA LEU A 116 1.86 5.55 -3.84
C LEU A 116 1.23 4.67 -2.75
N PHE A 117 1.77 4.74 -1.55
CA PHE A 117 1.23 4.03 -0.38
C PHE A 117 0.62 5.04 0.57
N VAL A 118 -0.67 4.87 0.86
CA VAL A 118 -1.48 5.85 1.59
C VAL A 118 -2.06 5.23 2.84
N ASN A 119 -2.03 5.97 3.93
CA ASN A 119 -2.53 5.57 5.24
C ASN A 119 -3.46 6.64 5.81
N THR A 120 -4.61 6.22 6.33
CA THR A 120 -5.55 7.10 7.04
C THR A 120 -6.14 6.42 8.29
N HIS A 121 -6.64 7.24 9.19
CA HIS A 121 -7.51 6.83 10.30
C HIS A 121 -8.68 7.81 10.37
N LEU A 122 -9.87 7.37 9.99
CA LEU A 122 -11.05 8.23 9.93
C LEU A 122 -11.77 8.33 11.28
N ASP A 123 -12.72 9.26 11.36
CA ASP A 123 -13.51 9.51 12.57
C ASP A 123 -14.27 8.26 13.03
N HIS A 124 -14.25 7.99 14.33
CA HIS A 124 -14.86 6.79 14.94
C HIS A 124 -16.28 6.98 15.44
N THR A 125 -16.83 8.20 15.35
CA THR A 125 -18.18 8.46 15.86
C THR A 125 -19.27 7.69 15.08
N LYS A 126 -20.41 7.43 15.72
CA LYS A 126 -21.51 6.67 15.09
C LYS A 126 -22.08 7.34 13.86
N ASP A 127 -22.08 8.68 13.84
CA ASP A 127 -22.52 9.46 12.69
C ASP A 127 -21.46 9.44 11.59
N GLN A 128 -21.84 9.10 10.37
CA GLN A 128 -20.95 9.03 9.21
C GLN A 128 -20.57 10.40 8.63
N ALA A 129 -21.22 11.50 9.05
CA ALA A 129 -21.08 12.80 8.40
C ALA A 129 -19.60 13.25 8.30
N GLU A 130 -18.83 13.09 9.39
CA GLU A 130 -17.42 13.45 9.39
C GLU A 130 -16.59 12.59 8.45
N ARG A 131 -16.83 11.27 8.41
CA ARG A 131 -16.13 10.35 7.49
C ARG A 131 -16.46 10.65 6.03
N LEU A 132 -17.72 10.96 5.71
CA LEU A 132 -18.14 11.35 4.36
C LEU A 132 -17.55 12.70 3.95
N PHE A 133 -17.43 13.64 4.88
CA PHE A 133 -16.76 14.91 4.64
C PHE A 133 -15.25 14.72 4.41
N SER A 134 -14.61 13.88 5.21
CA SER A 134 -13.21 13.47 5.00
C SER A 134 -13.02 12.84 3.63
N GLN A 135 -13.89 11.90 3.24
CA GLN A 135 -13.83 11.23 1.95
C GLN A 135 -13.96 12.20 0.77
N SER A 136 -14.77 13.25 0.89
CA SER A 136 -14.94 14.26 -0.18
C SER A 136 -13.64 15.02 -0.54
N GLN A 137 -12.61 14.94 0.31
CA GLN A 137 -11.32 15.59 0.11
C GLN A 137 -10.29 14.70 -0.60
N PHE A 138 -10.55 13.38 -0.69
CA PHE A 138 -9.57 12.42 -1.19
C PHE A 138 -9.18 12.65 -2.66
N ASP A 139 -10.10 13.06 -3.51
CA ASP A 139 -9.83 13.29 -4.92
C ASP A 139 -8.79 14.38 -5.14
N ASP A 140 -8.91 15.47 -4.41
CA ASP A 140 -7.96 16.59 -4.50
C ASP A 140 -6.58 16.19 -3.95
N LEU A 141 -6.57 15.39 -2.88
CA LEU A 141 -5.33 14.89 -2.28
C LEU A 141 -4.57 13.97 -3.22
N PHE A 142 -5.27 13.04 -3.88
CA PHE A 142 -4.65 12.04 -4.75
C PHE A 142 -4.38 12.56 -6.18
N ALA A 143 -4.93 13.72 -6.56
CA ALA A 143 -4.75 14.28 -7.91
C ALA A 143 -3.28 14.52 -8.29
N ARG A 144 -2.42 14.80 -7.31
CA ARG A 144 -0.97 15.03 -7.52
C ARG A 144 -0.23 13.76 -7.96
N HIS A 145 -0.73 12.60 -7.57
CA HIS A 145 -0.12 11.30 -7.83
C HIS A 145 -0.99 10.39 -8.71
N LYS A 146 -1.91 10.99 -9.50
CA LYS A 146 -2.87 10.26 -10.35
C LYS A 146 -2.25 9.26 -11.32
N ASP A 147 -0.98 9.45 -11.67
CA ASP A 147 -0.26 8.59 -12.61
C ASP A 147 0.50 7.45 -11.90
N LEU A 148 0.54 7.45 -10.56
CA LEU A 148 1.14 6.38 -9.79
C LEU A 148 0.10 5.31 -9.43
N PRO A 149 0.45 4.03 -9.59
CA PRO A 149 -0.33 2.96 -8.97
C PRO A 149 -0.36 3.16 -7.46
N ALA A 150 -1.54 3.05 -6.86
CA ALA A 150 -1.71 3.39 -5.46
C ALA A 150 -2.35 2.26 -4.64
N ILE A 151 -1.89 2.13 -3.40
CA ILE A 151 -2.46 1.29 -2.35
C ILE A 151 -2.91 2.22 -1.23
N PHE A 152 -4.18 2.17 -0.88
CA PHE A 152 -4.77 2.99 0.16
C PHE A 152 -5.22 2.11 1.32
N CYS A 153 -4.62 2.29 2.48
CA CYS A 153 -4.84 1.49 3.67
C CYS A 153 -5.37 2.35 4.81
N GLY A 154 -5.92 1.70 5.83
CA GLY A 154 -6.21 2.36 7.08
C GLY A 154 -7.37 1.76 7.85
N ASP A 155 -7.65 2.40 8.99
CA ASP A 155 -8.88 2.26 9.74
C ASP A 155 -9.89 3.30 9.27
N PHE A 156 -10.92 2.84 8.57
CA PHE A 156 -11.96 3.70 8.02
C PHE A 156 -13.13 3.89 8.98
N ASN A 157 -13.12 3.16 10.10
CA ASN A 157 -14.15 3.20 11.14
C ASN A 157 -15.58 3.00 10.61
N ASP A 158 -15.71 2.30 9.48
CA ASP A 158 -16.99 2.01 8.84
C ASP A 158 -17.03 0.64 8.17
N THR A 159 -18.20 0.05 8.03
CA THR A 159 -18.40 -1.31 7.54
C THR A 159 -18.73 -1.34 6.04
N PRO A 160 -18.65 -2.52 5.36
CA PRO A 160 -18.88 -2.63 3.92
C PRO A 160 -20.30 -2.28 3.45
N ASP A 161 -21.26 -2.19 4.34
CA ASP A 161 -22.65 -1.77 4.03
C ASP A 161 -22.86 -0.26 4.12
N SER A 162 -21.84 0.49 4.57
CA SER A 162 -21.90 1.93 4.77
C SER A 162 -21.92 2.74 3.46
N GLU A 163 -22.37 3.98 3.54
CA GLU A 163 -22.30 4.94 2.44
C GLU A 163 -20.84 5.31 2.11
N LEU A 164 -19.98 5.43 3.13
CA LEU A 164 -18.54 5.67 2.95
C LEU A 164 -17.90 4.60 2.07
N TYR A 165 -18.13 3.33 2.40
CA TYR A 165 -17.59 2.20 1.63
C TYR A 165 -18.05 2.25 0.17
N LYS A 166 -19.32 2.52 -0.08
CA LYS A 166 -19.88 2.63 -1.44
C LYS A 166 -19.16 3.71 -2.25
N ARG A 167 -19.00 4.91 -1.69
CA ARG A 167 -18.31 6.02 -2.37
C ARG A 167 -16.84 5.74 -2.66
N ILE A 168 -16.13 5.13 -1.72
CA ILE A 168 -14.74 4.73 -1.97
C ILE A 168 -14.68 3.68 -3.08
N SER A 169 -15.60 2.70 -3.09
CA SER A 169 -15.67 1.63 -4.09
C SER A 169 -15.95 2.12 -5.52
N GLU A 170 -16.42 3.34 -5.71
CA GLU A 170 -16.59 3.94 -7.05
C GLU A 170 -15.26 4.15 -7.78
N LYS A 171 -14.17 4.36 -7.02
CA LYS A 171 -12.84 4.70 -7.55
C LYS A 171 -11.75 3.72 -7.15
N TRP A 172 -11.91 3.03 -6.05
CA TRP A 172 -10.96 2.11 -5.46
C TRP A 172 -11.51 0.70 -5.42
N ILE A 173 -10.64 -0.27 -5.49
CA ILE A 173 -10.99 -1.68 -5.44
C ILE A 173 -10.64 -2.22 -4.06
N ASP A 174 -11.64 -2.65 -3.31
CA ASP A 174 -11.42 -3.37 -2.06
C ASP A 174 -10.73 -4.70 -2.35
N ALA A 175 -9.50 -4.84 -1.87
CA ALA A 175 -8.69 -6.02 -2.09
C ALA A 175 -9.33 -7.27 -1.46
N TRP A 176 -9.98 -7.12 -0.30
CA TRP A 176 -10.70 -8.23 0.36
C TRP A 176 -11.81 -8.81 -0.50
N SER A 177 -12.54 -7.95 -1.20
CA SER A 177 -13.65 -8.38 -2.08
C SER A 177 -13.21 -9.30 -3.23
N LEU A 178 -11.91 -9.31 -3.57
CA LEU A 178 -11.37 -10.10 -4.67
C LEU A 178 -10.74 -11.42 -4.23
N VAL A 179 -10.03 -11.43 -3.11
CA VAL A 179 -9.21 -12.59 -2.69
C VAL A 179 -9.34 -12.91 -1.20
N GLY A 180 -10.08 -12.11 -0.43
CA GLY A 180 -10.35 -12.38 0.98
C GLY A 180 -11.22 -13.62 1.19
N LYS A 181 -11.11 -14.24 2.35
CA LYS A 181 -11.93 -15.40 2.75
C LYS A 181 -12.69 -15.08 4.03
N GLY A 182 -14.00 -15.39 4.04
CA GLY A 182 -14.88 -15.09 5.17
C GLY A 182 -15.16 -13.59 5.31
N ASP A 183 -15.53 -13.15 6.49
CA ASP A 183 -16.04 -11.79 6.75
C ASP A 183 -14.92 -10.75 6.84
N GLY A 184 -13.68 -11.18 7.14
CA GLY A 184 -12.53 -10.28 7.28
C GLY A 184 -12.64 -9.32 8.46
N PHE A 185 -13.32 -9.72 9.52
CA PHE A 185 -13.53 -8.88 10.70
C PHE A 185 -12.22 -8.54 11.40
N THR A 186 -12.07 -7.27 11.76
CA THR A 186 -10.85 -6.71 12.36
C THR A 186 -11.06 -6.16 13.77
N MET A 187 -12.28 -5.78 14.13
CA MET A 187 -12.62 -5.14 15.42
C MET A 187 -13.75 -5.91 16.14
N THR A 188 -13.66 -6.16 17.44
CA THR A 188 -12.51 -6.09 18.34
C THR A 188 -11.69 -7.38 18.21
N SER A 189 -10.37 -7.29 18.41
CA SER A 189 -9.49 -8.45 18.26
C SER A 189 -9.84 -9.64 19.16
N ALA A 190 -10.45 -9.38 20.33
CA ALA A 190 -10.90 -10.42 21.26
C ALA A 190 -12.11 -11.23 20.72
N SER A 191 -13.00 -10.60 19.97
CA SER A 191 -14.20 -11.22 19.35
C SER A 191 -14.60 -10.36 18.14
N PRO A 192 -13.92 -10.52 17.01
CA PRO A 192 -14.11 -9.63 15.86
C PRO A 192 -15.49 -9.85 15.21
N THR A 193 -16.21 -8.74 15.01
CA THR A 193 -17.57 -8.71 14.45
C THR A 193 -17.75 -7.65 13.39
N ARG A 194 -16.72 -6.79 13.16
CA ARG A 194 -16.77 -5.72 12.17
C ARG A 194 -15.48 -5.67 11.37
N ARG A 195 -15.61 -5.46 10.07
CA ARG A 195 -14.49 -5.14 9.18
C ARG A 195 -14.50 -3.63 8.96
N ILE A 196 -13.51 -2.95 9.53
CA ILE A 196 -13.37 -1.49 9.47
C ILE A 196 -11.98 -1.05 9.01
N ASP A 197 -11.03 -1.99 8.94
CA ASP A 197 -9.70 -1.80 8.40
C ASP A 197 -9.63 -2.37 6.98
N TYR A 198 -9.08 -1.61 6.04
CA TYR A 198 -9.12 -1.93 4.62
C TYR A 198 -7.78 -1.78 3.94
N VAL A 199 -7.62 -2.53 2.85
CA VAL A 199 -6.59 -2.35 1.82
C VAL A 199 -7.31 -2.17 0.50
N TRP A 200 -7.20 -0.99 -0.07
CA TRP A 200 -7.73 -0.64 -1.37
C TRP A 200 -6.61 -0.52 -2.39
N VAL A 201 -6.88 -0.84 -3.64
CA VAL A 201 -5.94 -0.64 -4.76
C VAL A 201 -6.59 0.21 -5.84
N SER A 202 -5.78 1.06 -6.49
CA SER A 202 -6.27 1.98 -7.52
C SER A 202 -6.74 1.25 -8.78
N ASP A 203 -6.13 0.11 -9.13
CA ASP A 203 -6.47 -0.63 -10.34
C ASP A 203 -5.96 -2.09 -10.32
N LYS A 204 -6.48 -2.92 -11.24
CA LYS A 204 -6.07 -4.32 -11.43
C LYS A 204 -4.94 -4.52 -12.44
N LYS A 205 -4.53 -3.47 -13.15
CA LYS A 205 -3.48 -3.59 -14.17
C LYS A 205 -2.12 -3.66 -13.49
N ASN A 206 -1.92 -2.80 -12.49
CA ASN A 206 -0.69 -2.69 -11.73
C ASN A 206 -0.63 -3.65 -10.54
N PHE A 207 -1.78 -4.08 -9.99
CA PHE A 207 -1.83 -4.95 -8.82
C PHE A 207 -2.57 -6.26 -9.12
N LYS A 208 -1.84 -7.38 -9.08
CA LYS A 208 -2.44 -8.71 -9.12
C LYS A 208 -2.50 -9.28 -7.70
N LEU A 209 -3.66 -9.16 -7.08
CA LEU A 209 -3.90 -9.70 -5.74
C LEU A 209 -3.75 -11.22 -5.72
N ARG A 210 -3.09 -11.76 -4.70
CA ARG A 210 -2.82 -13.20 -4.52
C ARG A 210 -3.65 -13.78 -3.39
N TRP A 211 -3.56 -13.17 -2.22
CA TRP A 211 -4.34 -13.56 -1.04
C TRP A 211 -4.44 -12.41 -0.04
N MET A 212 -5.38 -12.53 0.89
CA MET A 212 -5.49 -11.67 2.06
C MET A 212 -5.81 -12.51 3.29
N ASP A 213 -5.36 -12.04 4.44
CA ASP A 213 -5.60 -12.64 5.75
C ASP A 213 -5.75 -11.58 6.84
N VAL A 214 -6.39 -11.99 7.94
CA VAL A 214 -6.55 -11.21 9.17
C VAL A 214 -5.96 -12.04 10.32
N PRO A 215 -4.63 -12.00 10.53
CA PRO A 215 -3.96 -12.78 11.55
C PRO A 215 -4.45 -12.45 12.95
N GLN A 216 -4.69 -13.47 13.76
CA GLN A 216 -5.13 -13.31 15.14
C GLN A 216 -3.99 -12.81 16.03
N THR A 217 -4.25 -11.78 16.81
CA THR A 217 -3.30 -11.25 17.79
C THR A 217 -4.01 -10.64 18.99
N ARG A 218 -3.29 -10.49 20.10
CA ARG A 218 -3.71 -9.74 21.29
C ARG A 218 -2.90 -8.45 21.48
N ALA A 219 -2.12 -8.08 20.48
CA ALA A 219 -1.20 -6.94 20.55
C ALA A 219 -1.92 -5.58 20.45
N SER A 220 -3.17 -5.57 19.99
CA SER A 220 -4.05 -4.40 19.87
C SER A 220 -5.51 -4.84 20.05
N ASP A 221 -6.43 -3.93 20.16
CA ASP A 221 -7.89 -4.16 20.09
C ASP A 221 -8.37 -4.31 18.64
N HIS A 222 -7.52 -4.03 17.64
CA HIS A 222 -7.71 -4.39 16.24
C HIS A 222 -6.89 -5.61 15.84
N LEU A 223 -7.30 -6.26 14.75
CA LEU A 223 -6.51 -7.27 14.05
C LEU A 223 -5.86 -6.64 12.81
N PRO A 224 -4.61 -7.03 12.48
CA PRO A 224 -3.96 -6.57 11.26
C PRO A 224 -4.63 -7.17 10.01
N VAL A 225 -4.63 -6.40 8.92
CA VAL A 225 -5.01 -6.91 7.59
C VAL A 225 -3.76 -7.02 6.73
N VAL A 226 -3.50 -8.21 6.23
CA VAL A 226 -2.35 -8.50 5.37
C VAL A 226 -2.84 -8.83 3.98
N ALA A 227 -2.23 -8.23 2.96
CA ALA A 227 -2.50 -8.50 1.56
C ALA A 227 -1.20 -8.83 0.85
N GLU A 228 -1.18 -9.90 0.07
CA GLU A 228 -0.12 -10.19 -0.89
C GLU A 228 -0.58 -9.85 -2.30
N MET A 229 0.23 -9.08 -2.99
CA MET A 229 -0.01 -8.68 -4.37
C MET A 229 1.28 -8.63 -5.19
N GLU A 230 1.18 -9.02 -6.44
CA GLU A 230 2.24 -8.85 -7.42
C GLU A 230 2.09 -7.46 -8.06
N PHE A 231 3.10 -6.64 -7.93
CA PHE A 231 3.16 -5.35 -8.59
C PHE A 231 3.65 -5.50 -10.03
N LYS A 232 2.92 -4.92 -10.97
CA LYS A 232 3.27 -4.85 -12.39
C LYS A 232 3.37 -3.38 -12.77
N PRO A 233 4.57 -2.83 -12.93
CA PRO A 233 4.70 -1.45 -13.38
C PRO A 233 4.06 -1.29 -14.76
N ALA A 234 3.45 -0.14 -15.00
CA ALA A 234 3.07 0.24 -16.35
C ALA A 234 4.32 0.21 -17.25
N PRO A 235 4.24 -0.28 -18.48
CA PRO A 235 5.37 -0.19 -19.39
C PRO A 235 5.80 1.27 -19.48
N HIS A 236 7.05 1.56 -19.16
CA HIS A 236 7.60 2.89 -19.34
C HIS A 236 7.37 3.31 -20.80
N PRO A 237 6.80 4.48 -21.08
CA PRO A 237 6.80 4.99 -22.44
C PRO A 237 8.26 4.99 -22.91
N MET A 238 8.53 4.32 -24.03
CA MET A 238 9.88 4.32 -24.60
C MET A 238 10.33 5.75 -24.76
N GLY A 239 11.47 6.10 -24.15
CA GLY A 239 12.07 7.42 -24.33
C GLY A 239 12.25 7.71 -25.82
N SER A 240 12.23 8.98 -26.20
CA SER A 240 12.39 9.39 -27.61
C SER A 240 13.61 8.74 -28.28
N GLU A 241 14.69 8.49 -27.56
CA GLU A 241 15.88 7.79 -28.04
C GLU A 241 15.64 6.30 -28.30
N GLN A 242 14.90 5.63 -27.42
CA GLN A 242 14.54 4.20 -27.58
C GLN A 242 13.54 4.02 -28.73
N LEU A 243 12.60 4.94 -28.87
CA LEU A 243 11.65 4.95 -29.97
C LEU A 243 12.38 5.21 -31.31
N ALA A 244 13.32 6.16 -31.35
CA ALA A 244 14.15 6.43 -32.51
C ALA A 244 15.01 5.22 -32.90
N LEU A 245 15.60 4.52 -31.90
CA LEU A 245 16.39 3.32 -32.15
C LEU A 245 15.51 2.17 -32.70
N LEU A 246 14.30 1.99 -32.15
CA LEU A 246 13.34 0.99 -32.63
C LEU A 246 12.91 1.28 -34.09
N ILE A 247 12.63 2.55 -34.41
CA ILE A 247 12.28 2.96 -35.79
C ILE A 247 13.45 2.70 -36.71
N ILE A 248 14.69 2.99 -36.34
CA ILE A 248 15.89 2.72 -37.12
C ILE A 248 16.03 1.22 -37.37
N VAL A 249 15.89 0.38 -36.34
CA VAL A 249 15.98 -1.08 -36.45
C VAL A 249 14.88 -1.62 -37.38
N LEU A 250 13.65 -1.14 -37.25
CA LEU A 250 12.54 -1.57 -38.12
C LEU A 250 12.73 -1.12 -39.56
N THR A 251 13.28 0.06 -39.81
CA THR A 251 13.59 0.53 -41.16
C THR A 251 14.74 -0.28 -41.82
N PHE A 252 15.78 -0.65 -41.07
CA PHE A 252 16.84 -1.53 -41.54
C PHE A 252 16.32 -2.95 -41.86
N LEU A 253 15.45 -3.52 -41.01
CA LEU A 253 14.85 -4.84 -41.26
C LEU A 253 13.93 -4.84 -42.47
N SER A 254 13.21 -3.78 -42.75
CA SER A 254 12.35 -3.62 -43.93
C SER A 254 13.14 -3.35 -45.22
N ALA A 255 14.39 -2.89 -45.12
CA ALA A 255 15.27 -2.61 -46.26
C ALA A 255 16.09 -3.85 -46.72
N ILE A 256 16.02 -4.98 -45.98
CA ILE A 256 16.68 -6.24 -46.43
C ILE A 256 15.89 -6.80 -47.59
N PRO A 257 16.44 -6.83 -48.82
CA PRO A 257 15.68 -7.34 -49.97
C PRO A 257 15.44 -8.84 -49.77
N ILE A 258 14.18 -9.26 -49.99
CA ILE A 258 13.70 -10.66 -49.87
C ILE A 258 14.60 -11.65 -50.67
N GLY A 259 15.36 -11.17 -51.62
CA GLY A 259 16.34 -11.93 -52.38
C GLY A 259 17.50 -12.55 -51.56
N LEU A 260 17.89 -11.92 -50.45
CA LEU A 260 19.01 -12.44 -49.63
C LEU A 260 18.59 -13.63 -48.75
N ALA A 261 17.32 -13.69 -48.34
CA ALA A 261 16.77 -14.80 -47.56
C ALA A 261 16.69 -16.10 -48.37
N ILE A 262 16.48 -16.01 -49.72
CA ILE A 262 16.41 -17.17 -50.62
C ILE A 262 17.81 -17.76 -50.88
N THR A 263 18.86 -16.94 -50.84
CA THR A 263 20.23 -17.40 -51.04
C THR A 263 20.79 -18.18 -49.86
N ILE A 264 20.42 -17.82 -48.64
CA ILE A 264 20.82 -18.56 -47.44
C ILE A 264 20.11 -19.92 -47.36
N PHE A 265 18.85 -20.01 -47.82
CA PHE A 265 18.09 -21.28 -47.84
C PHE A 265 18.55 -22.23 -48.94
N LYS A 266 19.18 -21.75 -50.04
CA LYS A 266 19.75 -22.59 -51.11
C LYS A 266 21.14 -23.13 -50.77
N ALA A 267 21.94 -22.43 -49.94
CA ALA A 267 23.28 -22.88 -49.53
C ALA A 267 23.27 -24.06 -48.57
N SER A 268 22.15 -24.28 -47.83
CA SER A 268 22.02 -25.40 -46.88
C SER A 268 21.53 -26.72 -47.50
N ARG A 269 21.26 -26.78 -48.82
CA ARG A 269 20.78 -27.99 -49.52
C ARG A 269 21.78 -28.66 -50.50
N LEU A 270 23.03 -28.20 -50.54
CA LEU A 270 24.07 -28.80 -51.38
C LEU A 270 25.21 -29.30 -50.50
N ASN A 271 25.00 -30.44 -49.81
CA ASN A 271 26.04 -31.43 -49.62
C ASN A 271 25.46 -32.79 -49.19
N PRO A 272 25.17 -33.69 -50.13
CA PRO A 272 25.10 -35.10 -49.81
C PRO A 272 26.33 -35.81 -50.38
N SER A 273 26.96 -36.61 -49.56
CA SER A 273 27.94 -37.65 -49.88
C SER A 273 29.36 -37.39 -49.47
N ILE A 274 29.75 -38.01 -48.35
CA ILE A 274 30.95 -38.86 -48.31
C ILE A 274 30.50 -40.13 -47.60
N LYS A 275 30.48 -41.24 -48.40
CA LYS A 275 30.38 -42.61 -47.95
C LYS A 275 31.73 -43.11 -47.46
N GLU A 276 31.63 -43.90 -46.41
CA GLU A 276 32.48 -45.03 -45.98
C GLU A 276 33.80 -45.32 -46.69
N SER A 277 34.85 -45.40 -45.91
CA SER A 277 35.71 -46.59 -45.83
C SER A 277 36.48 -46.58 -44.51
#